data_674eec70493c310ca518838016aaca5c
#
_entry.id   674eec70493c310ca518838016aaca5c
#
_cell.length_a   1.000
_cell.length_b   1.000
_cell.length_c   1.000
_cell.angle_alpha   90.00
_cell.angle_beta   90.00
_cell.angle_gamma   90.00
#
_symmetry.space_group_name_H-M   'P 1'
#
loop_
_entity.id
_entity.type
_entity.pdbx_description
1 polymer ?
#
loop_
_entity_poly.entity_id
_entity_poly.type
_entity_poly.pdbx_seq_one_letter_code
_entity_poly.pdbx_strand_id
1 'polypeptide(L)' 'MTAQVEALRQRYVRELAAARRAADRRLAALMREMAALRHHEARAQALTRLLAKRDIALARQAQRIAELEALLRTPTHLG' A
#
# COMPACT_ATOMS: atom_id res chain seq x y z
N MET A 1 41.28 -30.41 -30.49
CA MET A 1 40.72 -29.08 -30.77
C MET A 1 39.21 -28.99 -30.57
N THR A 2 38.47 -29.96 -31.08
CA THR A 2 36.99 -30.00 -30.92
C THR A 2 36.55 -30.17 -29.47
N ALA A 3 37.30 -30.93 -28.65
CA ALA A 3 36.97 -31.13 -27.23
C ALA A 3 37.10 -29.85 -26.41
N GLN A 4 38.07 -29.00 -26.71
CA GLN A 4 38.25 -27.71 -26.04
C GLN A 4 37.14 -26.72 -26.39
N VAL A 5 36.76 -26.69 -27.68
CA VAL A 5 35.67 -25.84 -28.15
C VAL A 5 34.34 -26.27 -27.53
N GLU A 6 34.08 -27.57 -27.44
CA GLU A 6 32.88 -28.11 -26.79
C GLU A 6 32.84 -27.80 -25.31
N ALA A 7 33.97 -27.92 -24.60
CA ALA A 7 34.07 -27.59 -23.20
C ALA A 7 33.78 -26.10 -22.94
N LEU A 8 34.32 -25.22 -23.78
CA LEU A 8 34.08 -23.78 -23.70
C LEU A 8 32.62 -23.46 -23.99
N ARG A 9 32.03 -24.10 -24.99
CA ARG A 9 30.61 -23.92 -25.35
C ARG A 9 29.69 -24.34 -24.19
N GLN A 10 29.94 -25.52 -23.63
CA GLN A 10 29.15 -26.00 -22.47
C GLN A 10 29.30 -25.10 -21.27
N ARG A 11 30.49 -24.63 -20.98
CA ARG A 11 30.74 -23.66 -19.92
C ARG A 11 29.99 -22.37 -20.15
N TYR A 12 30.03 -21.85 -21.35
CA TYR A 12 29.30 -20.63 -21.72
C TYR A 12 27.78 -20.79 -21.58
N VAL A 13 27.25 -21.90 -22.06
CA VAL A 13 25.81 -22.21 -21.93
C VAL A 13 25.40 -22.28 -20.46
N ARG A 14 26.22 -22.93 -19.62
CA ARG A 14 25.93 -23.01 -18.17
C ARG A 14 25.99 -21.65 -17.50
N GLU A 15 26.96 -20.82 -17.84
CA GLU A 15 27.08 -19.48 -17.30
C GLU A 15 25.90 -18.58 -17.73
N LEU A 16 25.49 -18.69 -18.98
CA LEU A 16 24.33 -17.96 -19.48
C LEU A 16 23.03 -18.40 -18.80
N ALA A 17 22.85 -19.72 -18.62
CA ALA A 17 21.68 -20.24 -17.92
C ALA A 17 21.65 -19.79 -16.45
N ALA A 18 22.82 -19.78 -15.79
CA ALA A 18 22.92 -19.30 -14.41
C ALA A 18 22.60 -17.81 -14.31
N ALA A 19 23.10 -17.00 -15.27
CA ALA A 19 22.80 -15.57 -15.32
C ALA A 19 21.30 -15.31 -15.54
N ARG A 20 20.66 -16.08 -16.41
CA ARG A 20 19.22 -15.98 -16.66
C ARG A 20 18.41 -16.34 -15.42
N ARG A 21 18.78 -17.42 -14.72
CA ARG A 21 18.13 -17.81 -13.46
C ARG A 21 18.27 -16.72 -12.39
N ALA A 22 19.44 -16.11 -12.29
CA ALA A 22 19.68 -15.01 -11.36
C ALA A 22 18.82 -13.78 -11.70
N ALA A 23 18.73 -13.43 -12.99
CA ALA A 23 17.88 -12.34 -13.47
C ALA A 23 16.41 -12.62 -13.21
N ASP A 24 15.95 -13.84 -13.45
CA ASP A 24 14.55 -14.24 -13.18
C ASP A 24 14.21 -14.16 -11.70
N ARG A 25 15.14 -14.58 -10.83
CA ARG A 25 14.94 -14.47 -9.38
C ARG A 25 14.84 -13.00 -8.92
N ARG A 26 15.69 -12.13 -9.47
CA ARG A 26 15.65 -10.69 -9.18
C ARG A 26 14.34 -10.08 -9.62
N LEU A 27 13.89 -10.43 -10.83
CA LEU A 27 12.62 -9.95 -11.35
C LEU A 27 11.45 -10.42 -10.49
N ALA A 28 11.43 -11.70 -10.12
CA ALA A 28 10.40 -12.24 -9.25
C ALA A 28 10.38 -11.55 -7.88
N ALA A 29 11.55 -11.28 -7.29
CA ALA A 29 11.67 -10.54 -6.04
C ALA A 29 11.13 -9.11 -6.17
N LEU A 30 11.49 -8.42 -7.27
CA LEU A 30 11.01 -7.08 -7.55
C LEU A 30 9.48 -7.05 -7.72
N MET A 31 8.94 -8.02 -8.43
CA MET A 31 7.47 -8.13 -8.61
C MET A 31 6.75 -8.35 -7.28
N ARG A 32 7.33 -9.15 -6.37
CA ARG A 32 6.77 -9.33 -5.01
C ARG A 32 6.82 -8.04 -4.21
N GLU A 33 7.91 -7.29 -4.29
CA GLU A 33 8.03 -6.00 -3.62
C GLU A 33 7.01 -4.99 -4.16
N MET A 34 6.83 -4.94 -5.47
CA MET A 34 5.83 -4.07 -6.09
C MET A 34 4.41 -4.45 -5.67
N ALA A 35 4.11 -5.74 -5.58
CA ALA A 35 2.81 -6.21 -5.10
C ALA A 35 2.58 -5.82 -3.64
N ALA A 36 3.59 -5.94 -2.79
CA ALA A 36 3.54 -5.52 -1.39
C ALA A 36 3.30 -4.00 -1.28
N LEU A 37 4.01 -3.20 -2.09
CA LEU A 37 3.81 -1.75 -2.12
C LEU A 37 2.40 -1.37 -2.54
N ARG A 38 1.84 -2.02 -3.55
CA ARG A 38 0.44 -1.80 -3.97
C ARG A 38 -0.54 -2.13 -2.86
N HIS A 39 -0.29 -3.21 -2.13
CA HIS A 39 -1.12 -3.60 -1.00
C HIS A 39 -1.08 -2.53 0.10
N HIS A 40 0.10 -2.04 0.45
CA HIS A 40 0.26 -0.97 1.45
C HIS A 40 -0.39 0.33 0.99
N GLU A 41 -0.26 0.68 -0.28
CA GLU A 41 -0.90 1.85 -0.86
C GLU A 41 -2.43 1.76 -0.78
N ALA A 42 -3.01 0.62 -1.16
CA ALA A 42 -4.44 0.39 -1.06
C ALA A 42 -4.94 0.47 0.38
N ARG A 43 -4.16 -0.08 1.33
CA ARG A 43 -4.46 0.01 2.75
C ARG A 43 -4.41 1.45 3.26
N ALA A 44 -3.39 2.20 2.87
CA ALA A 44 -3.25 3.61 3.23
C ALA A 44 -4.42 4.44 2.71
N GLN A 45 -4.84 4.21 1.46
CA GLN A 45 -6.00 4.87 0.88
C GLN A 45 -7.29 4.52 1.62
N ALA A 46 -7.48 3.25 1.99
CA ALA A 46 -8.63 2.82 2.76
C ALA A 46 -8.68 3.49 4.14
N LEU A 47 -7.53 3.57 4.83
CA LEU A 47 -7.42 4.25 6.11
C LEU A 47 -7.71 5.75 5.99
N THR A 48 -7.22 6.39 4.94
CA THR A 48 -7.49 7.81 4.68
C THR A 48 -9.00 8.05 4.52
N ARG A 49 -9.68 7.17 3.78
CA ARG A 49 -11.14 7.27 3.62
C ARG A 49 -11.89 7.07 4.93
N LEU A 50 -11.44 6.12 5.76
CA LEU A 50 -12.04 5.89 7.08
C LEU A 50 -11.84 7.10 7.99
N LEU A 51 -10.66 7.70 7.99
CA LEU A 51 -10.37 8.92 8.75
C LEU A 51 -11.26 10.07 8.30
N ALA A 52 -11.42 10.26 7.00
CA ALA A 52 -12.32 11.31 6.47
C ALA A 52 -13.76 11.11 6.92
N LYS A 53 -14.27 9.89 6.91
CA LYS A 53 -15.62 9.58 7.41
C LYS A 53 -15.73 9.85 8.91
N ARG A 54 -14.72 9.51 9.67
CA ARG A 54 -14.65 9.73 11.10
C ARG A 54 -14.64 11.21 11.44
N ASP A 55 -13.87 12.01 10.69
CA ASP A 55 -13.83 13.45 10.87
C ASP A 55 -15.18 14.09 10.61
N ILE A 56 -15.90 13.65 9.57
CA ILE A 56 -17.26 14.11 9.29
C ILE A 56 -18.20 13.75 10.43
N ALA A 57 -18.12 12.53 10.93
CA ALA A 57 -18.96 12.09 12.05
C ALA A 57 -18.68 12.90 13.32
N LEU A 58 -17.40 13.15 13.62
CA LEU A 58 -17.00 13.96 14.77
C LEU A 58 -17.47 15.41 14.64
N ALA A 59 -17.38 15.98 13.44
CA ALA A 59 -17.88 17.33 13.18
C ALA A 59 -19.39 17.43 13.40
N ARG A 60 -20.15 16.43 12.96
CA ARG A 60 -21.60 16.36 13.18
C ARG A 60 -21.94 16.24 14.67
N GLN A 61 -21.20 15.42 15.41
CA GLN A 61 -21.37 15.28 16.84
C GLN A 61 -21.06 16.58 17.56
N ALA A 62 -19.97 17.25 17.21
CA ALA A 62 -19.60 18.54 17.79
C ALA A 62 -20.66 19.61 17.53
N GLN A 63 -21.20 19.64 16.32
CA GLN A 63 -22.28 20.54 15.96
C GLN A 63 -23.55 20.25 16.77
N ARG A 64 -23.90 18.98 16.93
CA ARG A 64 -25.07 18.57 17.73
C ARG A 64 -24.92 18.94 19.19
N ILE A 65 -23.72 18.74 19.75
CA ILE A 65 -23.42 19.15 21.12
C ILE A 65 -23.57 20.66 21.27
N ALA A 66 -23.02 21.44 20.33
CA ALA A 66 -23.14 22.89 20.36
C ALA A 66 -24.60 23.34 20.27
N GLU A 67 -25.42 22.71 19.44
CA GLU A 67 -26.86 23.01 19.34
C GLU A 67 -27.55 22.70 20.65
N LEU A 68 -27.31 21.58 21.29
CA LEU A 68 -27.90 21.21 22.57
C LEU A 68 -27.45 22.17 23.69
N GLU A 69 -26.17 22.52 23.72
CA GLU A 69 -25.68 23.49 24.69
C GLU A 69 -26.33 24.86 24.52
N ALA A 70 -26.52 25.30 23.27
CA ALA A 70 -27.23 26.54 22.99
C ALA A 70 -28.68 26.50 23.47
N LEU A 71 -29.34 25.37 23.27
CA LEU A 71 -30.70 25.19 23.78
C LEU A 71 -30.77 25.23 25.30
N LEU A 72 -29.79 24.66 25.99
CA LEU A 72 -29.71 24.69 27.45
C LEU A 72 -29.39 26.08 28.01
N ARG A 73 -28.68 26.91 27.26
CA ARG A 73 -28.34 28.29 27.65
C ARG A 73 -29.45 29.27 27.33
N THR A 74 -30.32 28.94 26.39
CA THR A 74 -31.41 29.85 26.02
C THR A 74 -32.35 29.94 27.20
N PRO A 75 -32.55 31.12 27.82
CA PRO A 75 -33.48 31.24 28.92
C PRO A 75 -34.89 30.93 28.38
N THR A 76 -35.52 29.97 29.00
CA THR A 76 -36.92 29.74 28.75
C THR A 76 -37.71 30.91 29.35
N HIS A 77 -38.05 31.87 28.51
CA HIS A 77 -38.96 32.89 28.88
C HIS A 77 -40.36 32.29 28.91
N LEU A 78 -40.71 31.82 30.06
CA LEU A 78 -42.09 31.58 30.33
C LEU A 78 -42.71 32.91 30.69
N GLY A 79 -43.25 33.48 29.74
CA GLY A 79 -44.14 34.63 29.71
C GLY A 79 -44.14 35.62 30.60
#